data_55494bfa67eab9a142b14391f32a7b32
#
_entry.id   55494bfa67eab9a142b14391f32a7b32
#
_cell.length_a   1.000
_cell.length_b   1.000
_cell.length_c   1.000
_cell.angle_alpha   90.00
_cell.angle_beta   90.00
_cell.angle_gamma   90.00
#
_symmetry.space_group_name_H-M   'P 1'
#
loop_
_entity.id
_entity.type
_entity.pdbx_description
1 polymer ?
#
loop_
_entity_poly.entity_id
_entity_poly.type
_entity_poly.pdbx_seq_one_letter_code
_entity_poly.pdbx_strand_id
1 'polypeptide(L)'
;MDSINLCYEMCDYIEQNGVVKLAGNVKLRDNLKKELLHFLIYISMTDGRYGEEEKAFIKKKLGFDVSASMAADIKNRNMLGAGYITRVPETFKYFILANAGHKIKNDRYDNKEARTLAETYRKLGQEYLAANTGRTEVDINVLSSYCVMLDEKLKS
;
A
#
# COMPACT_ATOMS: atom_id res chain seq x y z
N MET A 1 -13.46 -1.08 13.17
CA MET A 1 -12.08 -1.56 12.92
C MET A 1 -11.43 -0.72 11.85
N ASP A 2 -10.19 -0.33 12.06
CA ASP A 2 -9.39 0.38 11.07
C ASP A 2 -9.21 -0.50 9.83
N SER A 3 -9.33 0.09 8.62
CA SER A 3 -9.20 -0.66 7.38
C SER A 3 -7.80 -1.30 7.20
N ILE A 4 -6.77 -0.68 7.76
CA ILE A 4 -5.41 -1.26 7.74
C ILE A 4 -5.40 -2.57 8.53
N ASN A 5 -5.96 -2.59 9.72
CA ASN A 5 -6.04 -3.80 10.54
C ASN A 5 -6.84 -4.89 9.87
N LEU A 6 -7.91 -4.53 9.18
CA LEU A 6 -8.70 -5.49 8.40
C LEU A 6 -7.84 -6.12 7.31
N CYS A 7 -7.02 -5.33 6.62
CA CYS A 7 -6.11 -5.85 5.60
C CYS A 7 -5.05 -6.78 6.20
N TYR A 8 -4.55 -6.47 7.39
CA TYR A 8 -3.61 -7.37 8.08
C TYR A 8 -4.27 -8.71 8.43
N GLU A 9 -5.51 -8.69 8.89
CA GLU A 9 -6.26 -9.93 9.15
C GLU A 9 -6.48 -10.73 7.87
N MET A 10 -6.77 -10.05 6.77
CA MET A 10 -6.90 -10.70 5.47
C MET A 10 -5.59 -11.35 5.02
N CYS A 11 -4.46 -10.70 5.29
CA CYS A 11 -3.14 -11.29 5.02
C CYS A 11 -2.95 -12.59 5.79
N ASP A 12 -3.27 -12.58 7.08
CA ASP A 12 -3.13 -13.78 7.92
C ASP A 12 -4.03 -14.90 7.41
N TYR A 13 -5.25 -14.57 7.04
CA TYR A 13 -6.21 -15.54 6.49
C TYR A 13 -5.70 -16.17 5.19
N ILE A 14 -5.18 -15.35 4.29
CA ILE A 14 -4.64 -15.83 3.01
C ILE A 14 -3.47 -16.79 3.24
N GLU A 15 -2.58 -16.47 4.17
CA GLU A 15 -1.46 -17.35 4.50
C GLU A 15 -1.93 -18.67 5.13
N GLN A 16 -2.89 -18.59 6.06
CA GLN A 16 -3.43 -19.78 6.73
C GLN A 16 -4.07 -20.76 5.75
N ASN A 17 -4.65 -20.26 4.67
CA ASN A 17 -5.28 -21.09 3.67
C ASN A 17 -4.31 -21.60 2.59
N GLY A 18 -3.02 -21.31 2.73
CA GLY A 18 -1.98 -21.84 1.84
C GLY A 18 -2.00 -21.27 0.43
N VAL A 19 -2.73 -20.19 0.18
CA VAL A 19 -2.81 -19.56 -1.14
C VAL A 19 -1.48 -18.95 -1.53
N VAL A 20 -0.79 -18.35 -0.55
CA VAL A 20 0.46 -17.66 -0.75
C VAL A 20 1.42 -17.99 0.39
N LYS A 21 2.68 -18.22 0.05
CA LYS A 21 3.77 -18.36 1.02
C LYS A 21 4.98 -17.60 0.49
N LEU A 22 5.40 -16.58 1.23
CA LEU A 22 6.56 -15.78 0.87
C LEU A 22 7.86 -16.51 1.27
N ALA A 23 8.90 -16.27 0.48
CA ALA A 23 10.22 -16.81 0.77
C ALA A 23 10.79 -16.24 2.08
N GLY A 24 11.63 -17.01 2.77
CA GLY A 24 12.33 -16.53 3.95
C GLY A 24 11.46 -16.39 5.20
N ASN A 25 10.33 -17.08 5.25
CA ASN A 25 9.37 -17.02 6.37
C ASN A 25 8.84 -15.63 6.65
N VAL A 26 8.84 -14.74 5.64
CA VAL A 26 8.24 -13.42 5.76
C VAL A 26 6.73 -13.55 5.80
N LYS A 27 6.09 -12.93 6.78
CA LYS A 27 4.64 -12.92 6.87
C LYS A 27 4.05 -11.94 5.86
N LEU A 28 2.94 -12.32 5.25
CA LEU A 28 2.27 -11.46 4.27
C LEU A 28 1.87 -10.11 4.87
N ARG A 29 1.43 -10.10 6.13
CA ARG A 29 1.09 -8.85 6.83
C ARG A 29 2.30 -7.92 6.95
N ASP A 30 3.47 -8.45 7.21
CA ASP A 30 4.70 -7.66 7.31
C ASP A 30 5.12 -7.13 5.95
N ASN A 31 4.92 -7.93 4.90
CA ASN A 31 5.14 -7.49 3.53
C ASN A 31 4.22 -6.32 3.15
N LEU A 32 2.94 -6.42 3.51
CA LEU A 32 1.98 -5.32 3.28
C LEU A 32 2.40 -4.06 4.02
N LYS A 33 2.77 -4.19 5.29
CA LYS A 33 3.20 -3.06 6.11
C LYS A 33 4.38 -2.33 5.46
N LYS A 34 5.35 -3.08 4.94
CA LYS A 34 6.51 -2.52 4.23
C LYS A 34 6.07 -1.82 2.94
N GLU A 35 5.14 -2.41 2.19
CA GLU A 35 4.64 -1.82 0.96
C GLU A 35 3.87 -0.52 1.22
N LEU A 36 3.10 -0.46 2.30
CA LEU A 36 2.41 0.76 2.71
C LEU A 36 3.41 1.86 3.08
N LEU A 37 4.49 1.49 3.77
CA LEU A 37 5.57 2.44 4.08
C LEU A 37 6.19 3.00 2.79
N HIS A 38 6.53 2.15 1.84
CA HIS A 38 7.11 2.56 0.57
C HIS A 38 6.17 3.50 -0.19
N PHE A 39 4.87 3.22 -0.16
CA PHE A 39 3.86 4.04 -0.79
C PHE A 39 3.84 5.46 -0.19
N LEU A 40 3.84 5.58 1.13
CA LEU A 40 3.86 6.89 1.78
C LEU A 40 5.17 7.64 1.51
N ILE A 41 6.30 6.94 1.54
CA ILE A 41 7.60 7.54 1.19
C ILE A 41 7.57 8.05 -0.25
N TYR A 42 7.03 7.26 -1.18
CA TYR A 42 6.91 7.67 -2.58
C TYR A 42 6.12 8.97 -2.71
N ILE A 43 4.94 9.05 -2.08
CA ILE A 43 4.10 10.25 -2.15
C ILE A 43 4.84 11.48 -1.60
N SER A 44 5.46 11.35 -0.42
CA SER A 44 6.12 12.49 0.21
C SER A 44 7.40 12.93 -0.51
N MET A 45 8.07 12.02 -1.22
CA MET A 45 9.34 12.32 -1.87
C MET A 45 9.20 12.75 -3.34
N THR A 46 7.98 12.83 -3.87
CA THR A 46 7.77 13.31 -5.24
C THR A 46 8.17 14.78 -5.39
N ASP A 47 8.00 15.56 -4.34
CA ASP A 47 8.43 16.97 -4.29
C ASP A 47 9.68 17.16 -3.42
N GLY A 48 10.28 16.08 -2.95
CA GLY A 48 11.48 16.10 -2.14
C GLY A 48 11.26 16.43 -0.66
N ARG A 49 10.01 16.39 -0.20
CA ARG A 49 9.69 16.75 1.18
C ARG A 49 9.41 15.53 2.05
N TYR A 50 10.15 15.43 3.13
CA TYR A 50 9.87 14.50 4.21
C TYR A 50 10.29 15.16 5.51
N GLY A 51 9.34 15.62 6.29
CA GLY A 51 9.58 16.34 7.52
C GLY A 51 8.97 15.67 8.74
N GLU A 52 8.85 16.43 9.81
CA GLU A 52 8.36 15.92 11.09
C GLU A 52 6.90 15.48 11.04
N GLU A 53 6.06 16.12 10.23
CA GLU A 53 4.66 15.75 10.10
C GLU A 53 4.51 14.36 9.47
N GLU A 54 5.26 14.10 8.41
CA GLU A 54 5.27 12.82 7.70
C GLU A 54 5.83 11.73 8.60
N LYS A 55 6.91 12.03 9.31
CA LYS A 55 7.53 11.10 10.26
C LYS A 55 6.53 10.70 11.35
N ALA A 56 5.84 11.69 11.95
CA ALA A 56 4.87 11.44 13.01
C ALA A 56 3.70 10.60 12.51
N PHE A 57 3.22 10.87 11.31
CA PHE A 57 2.12 10.11 10.71
C PHE A 57 2.49 8.64 10.50
N ILE A 58 3.67 8.39 9.92
CA ILE A 58 4.14 7.03 9.66
C ILE A 58 4.32 6.27 10.98
N LYS A 59 4.87 6.93 12.00
CA LYS A 59 5.02 6.33 13.32
C LYS A 59 3.68 5.94 13.92
N LYS A 60 2.70 6.83 13.84
CA LYS A 60 1.36 6.59 14.38
C LYS A 60 0.61 5.51 13.64
N LYS A 61 0.64 5.53 12.31
CA LYS A 61 -0.17 4.62 11.49
C LYS A 61 0.48 3.27 11.26
N LEU A 62 1.78 3.24 11.04
CA LEU A 62 2.49 2.01 10.67
C LEU A 62 3.46 1.51 11.74
N GLY A 63 3.77 2.34 12.73
CA GLY A 63 4.67 1.95 13.81
C GLY A 63 6.15 2.04 13.47
N PHE A 64 6.51 2.58 12.29
CA PHE A 64 7.90 2.74 11.90
C PHE A 64 8.42 4.13 12.29
N ASP A 65 9.61 4.14 12.87
CA ASP A 65 10.32 5.38 13.16
C ASP A 65 11.32 5.65 12.03
N VAL A 66 10.93 6.51 11.07
CA VAL A 66 11.68 6.74 9.85
C VAL A 66 12.17 8.17 9.80
N SER A 67 13.48 8.37 9.92
CA SER A 67 14.12 9.68 9.78
C SER A 67 14.15 10.11 8.30
N ALA A 68 14.45 11.40 8.05
CA ALA A 68 14.61 11.91 6.68
C ALA A 68 15.69 11.14 5.92
N SER A 69 16.80 10.81 6.60
CA SER A 69 17.88 10.02 6.02
C SER A 69 17.41 8.62 5.63
N MET A 70 16.66 7.97 6.51
CA MET A 70 16.09 6.65 6.24
C MET A 70 15.09 6.68 5.09
N ALA A 71 14.27 7.72 5.01
CA ALA A 71 13.31 7.89 3.93
C ALA A 71 14.00 8.02 2.57
N ALA A 72 15.06 8.83 2.50
CA ALA A 72 15.87 8.97 1.29
C ALA A 72 16.51 7.65 0.89
N ASP A 73 17.00 6.89 1.86
CA ASP A 73 17.63 5.59 1.64
C ASP A 73 16.60 4.58 1.10
N ILE A 74 15.41 4.54 1.69
CA ILE A 74 14.32 3.69 1.21
C ILE A 74 13.98 4.02 -0.25
N LYS A 75 13.82 5.31 -0.56
CA LYS A 75 13.55 5.76 -1.92
C LYS A 75 14.61 5.27 -2.90
N ASN A 76 15.87 5.45 -2.56
CA ASN A 76 16.99 5.10 -3.45
C ASN A 76 17.15 3.60 -3.64
N ARG A 77 17.08 2.83 -2.55
CA ARG A 77 17.26 1.37 -2.61
C ARG A 77 16.13 0.65 -3.31
N ASN A 78 14.90 1.17 -3.18
CA ASN A 78 13.73 0.54 -3.76
C ASN A 78 13.33 1.16 -5.10
N MET A 79 14.16 2.07 -5.61
CA MET A 79 13.94 2.71 -6.91
C MET A 79 12.55 3.35 -7.00
N LEU A 80 12.14 4.07 -5.94
CA LEU A 80 10.84 4.73 -5.88
C LEU A 80 10.87 6.00 -6.74
N GLY A 81 10.96 5.82 -8.05
CA GLY A 81 10.95 6.90 -9.02
C GLY A 81 9.67 6.91 -9.84
N ALA A 82 9.75 7.52 -11.02
CA ALA A 82 8.58 7.67 -11.90
C ALA A 82 7.88 6.35 -12.24
N GLY A 83 8.63 5.26 -12.31
CA GLY A 83 8.07 3.94 -12.62
C GLY A 83 7.26 3.32 -11.50
N TYR A 84 7.35 3.84 -10.28
CA TYR A 84 6.63 3.28 -9.14
C TYR A 84 5.12 3.36 -9.33
N ILE A 85 4.64 4.42 -9.98
CA ILE A 85 3.20 4.66 -10.17
C ILE A 85 2.53 3.57 -11.03
N THR A 86 3.32 2.85 -11.83
CA THR A 86 2.80 1.75 -12.67
C THR A 86 2.98 0.39 -12.02
N ARG A 87 3.62 0.35 -10.85
CA ARG A 87 3.99 -0.91 -10.18
C ARG A 87 2.91 -1.32 -9.20
N VAL A 88 2.24 -2.43 -9.51
CA VAL A 88 1.22 -3.01 -8.63
C VAL A 88 1.90 -3.64 -7.42
N PRO A 89 1.47 -3.33 -6.18
CA PRO A 89 2.05 -3.95 -5.00
C PRO A 89 1.88 -5.47 -5.02
N GLU A 90 2.88 -6.17 -4.53
CA GLU A 90 2.88 -7.64 -4.52
C GLU A 90 1.72 -8.20 -3.70
N THR A 91 1.46 -7.63 -2.52
CA THR A 91 0.35 -8.08 -1.66
C THR A 91 -1.00 -7.88 -2.37
N PHE A 92 -1.16 -6.81 -3.14
CA PHE A 92 -2.36 -6.56 -3.92
C PHE A 92 -2.58 -7.68 -4.94
N LYS A 93 -1.51 -8.11 -5.62
CA LYS A 93 -1.58 -9.24 -6.55
C LYS A 93 -1.99 -10.53 -5.85
N TYR A 94 -1.48 -10.75 -4.65
CA TYR A 94 -1.85 -11.93 -3.86
C TYR A 94 -3.30 -11.88 -3.40
N PHE A 95 -3.83 -10.71 -3.09
CA PHE A 95 -5.24 -10.56 -2.76
C PHE A 95 -6.13 -10.91 -3.95
N ILE A 96 -5.75 -10.49 -5.15
CA ILE A 96 -6.47 -10.85 -6.38
C ILE A 96 -6.38 -12.35 -6.61
N LEU A 97 -5.20 -12.94 -6.44
CA LEU A 97 -4.97 -14.37 -6.63
C LEU A 97 -5.80 -15.20 -5.63
N ALA A 98 -5.83 -14.79 -4.37
CA ALA A 98 -6.61 -15.45 -3.34
C ALA A 98 -8.09 -15.43 -3.69
N ASN A 99 -8.58 -14.31 -4.19
CA ASN A 99 -9.97 -14.16 -4.59
C ASN A 99 -10.29 -15.04 -5.80
N ALA A 100 -9.36 -15.19 -6.72
CA ALA A 100 -9.51 -16.09 -7.87
C ALA A 100 -9.65 -17.54 -7.45
N GLY A 101 -9.03 -17.93 -6.32
CA GLY A 101 -9.19 -19.26 -5.72
C GLY A 101 -10.54 -19.48 -5.07
N HIS A 102 -11.28 -18.42 -4.80
CA HIS A 102 -12.62 -18.47 -4.19
C HIS A 102 -13.69 -18.11 -5.21
N LYS A 103 -13.63 -18.75 -6.36
CA LYS A 103 -14.58 -18.55 -7.45
C LYS A 103 -15.99 -18.89 -6.98
N ILE A 104 -16.92 -17.94 -7.11
CA ILE A 104 -18.30 -18.13 -6.71
C ILE A 104 -19.01 -19.03 -7.72
N LYS A 105 -20.14 -19.64 -7.29
CA LYS A 105 -20.93 -20.57 -8.09
C LYS A 105 -21.29 -20.07 -9.50
N ASN A 106 -21.28 -18.75 -9.73
CA ASN A 106 -21.65 -18.14 -11.01
C ASN A 106 -20.45 -17.67 -11.81
N ASP A 107 -19.27 -18.21 -11.57
CA ASP A 107 -18.03 -17.81 -12.24
C ASP A 107 -17.67 -16.34 -12.03
N ARG A 108 -18.15 -15.74 -10.96
CA ARG A 108 -17.84 -14.35 -10.62
C ARG A 108 -16.76 -14.26 -9.57
N TYR A 109 -15.89 -13.30 -9.76
CA TYR A 109 -14.93 -12.88 -8.74
C TYR A 109 -15.46 -11.55 -8.19
N ASP A 110 -15.66 -11.43 -6.88
CA ASP A 110 -16.07 -10.16 -6.31
C ASP A 110 -14.89 -9.25 -5.95
N ASN A 111 -13.67 -9.79 -5.93
CA ASN A 111 -12.43 -9.07 -5.60
C ASN A 111 -12.55 -8.24 -4.31
N LYS A 112 -13.37 -8.70 -3.37
CA LYS A 112 -13.67 -7.96 -2.14
C LYS A 112 -12.41 -7.60 -1.37
N GLU A 113 -11.51 -8.56 -1.18
CA GLU A 113 -10.27 -8.35 -0.44
C GLU A 113 -9.37 -7.32 -1.15
N ALA A 114 -9.21 -7.47 -2.45
CA ALA A 114 -8.40 -6.54 -3.23
C ALA A 114 -9.02 -5.15 -3.29
N ARG A 115 -10.35 -5.04 -3.39
CA ARG A 115 -11.02 -3.75 -3.34
C ARG A 115 -10.85 -3.07 -1.98
N THR A 116 -10.92 -3.86 -0.90
CA THR A 116 -10.68 -3.34 0.45
C THR A 116 -9.26 -2.81 0.58
N LEU A 117 -8.28 -3.50 0.00
CA LEU A 117 -6.89 -3.06 0.02
C LEU A 117 -6.72 -1.78 -0.82
N ALA A 118 -7.32 -1.70 -2.01
CA ALA A 118 -7.26 -0.50 -2.83
C ALA A 118 -7.85 0.70 -2.09
N GLU A 119 -8.98 0.52 -1.41
CA GLU A 119 -9.61 1.58 -0.62
C GLU A 119 -8.74 1.97 0.57
N THR A 120 -8.03 1.01 1.16
CA THR A 120 -7.09 1.28 2.26
C THR A 120 -5.93 2.15 1.78
N TYR A 121 -5.37 1.88 0.61
CA TYR A 121 -4.34 2.75 0.01
C TYR A 121 -4.88 4.17 -0.19
N ARG A 122 -6.09 4.29 -0.74
CA ARG A 122 -6.72 5.60 -0.96
C ARG A 122 -6.89 6.39 0.33
N LYS A 123 -7.49 5.77 1.33
CA LYS A 123 -7.74 6.42 2.62
C LYS A 123 -6.45 6.80 3.33
N LEU A 124 -5.49 5.88 3.35
CA LEU A 124 -4.20 6.14 3.99
C LEU A 124 -3.48 7.31 3.32
N GLY A 125 -3.45 7.32 1.99
CA GLY A 125 -2.86 8.42 1.24
C GLY A 125 -3.55 9.75 1.48
N GLN A 126 -4.89 9.76 1.51
CA GLN A 126 -5.67 10.96 1.78
C GLN A 126 -5.40 11.50 3.18
N GLU A 127 -5.40 10.62 4.19
CA GLU A 127 -5.11 11.02 5.57
C GLU A 127 -3.68 11.56 5.71
N TYR A 128 -2.73 10.93 5.02
CA TYR A 128 -1.32 11.34 5.04
C TYR A 128 -1.17 12.75 4.46
N LEU A 129 -1.78 13.01 3.31
CA LEU A 129 -1.72 14.33 2.70
C LEU A 129 -2.48 15.38 3.52
N ALA A 130 -3.60 15.00 4.14
CA ALA A 130 -4.34 15.91 5.02
C ALA A 130 -3.53 16.31 6.26
N ALA A 131 -2.70 15.41 6.77
CA ALA A 131 -1.83 15.68 7.93
C ALA A 131 -0.60 16.49 7.55
N ASN A 132 -0.30 16.64 6.27
CA ASN A 132 0.89 17.32 5.78
C ASN A 132 0.55 18.73 5.30
N THR A 133 0.96 19.74 6.04
CA THR A 133 0.68 21.14 5.70
C THR A 133 1.46 21.62 4.47
N GLY A 134 2.54 20.91 4.11
CA GLY A 134 3.35 21.23 2.93
C GLY A 134 2.90 20.50 1.66
N ARG A 135 1.74 19.84 1.67
CA ARG A 135 1.26 19.10 0.51
C ARG A 135 1.05 20.02 -0.71
N THR A 136 1.34 19.47 -1.88
CA THR A 136 1.22 20.19 -3.14
C THR A 136 0.21 19.48 -4.06
N GLU A 137 -0.16 20.17 -5.17
CA GLU A 137 -1.00 19.54 -6.20
C GLU A 137 -0.32 18.32 -6.81
N VAL A 138 1.01 18.32 -6.87
CA VAL A 138 1.78 17.16 -7.37
C VAL A 138 1.51 15.94 -6.49
N ASP A 139 1.55 16.11 -5.17
CA ASP A 139 1.28 15.03 -4.23
C ASP A 139 -0.13 14.47 -4.41
N ILE A 140 -1.12 15.35 -4.55
CA ILE A 140 -2.52 14.97 -4.73
C ILE A 140 -2.70 14.22 -6.04
N ASN A 141 -2.08 14.70 -7.12
CA ASN A 141 -2.17 14.07 -8.44
C ASN A 141 -1.48 12.71 -8.46
N VAL A 142 -0.36 12.56 -7.77
CA VAL A 142 0.35 11.29 -7.65
C VAL A 142 -0.51 10.27 -6.93
N LEU A 143 -1.14 10.65 -5.83
CA LEU A 143 -2.06 9.77 -5.09
C LEU A 143 -3.23 9.35 -5.98
N SER A 144 -3.85 10.30 -6.66
CA SER A 144 -4.98 10.03 -7.54
C SER A 144 -4.60 9.06 -8.66
N SER A 145 -3.46 9.28 -9.30
CA SER A 145 -2.98 8.41 -10.38
C SER A 145 -2.67 6.99 -9.88
N TYR A 146 -2.10 6.87 -8.69
CA TYR A 146 -1.82 5.57 -8.09
C TYR A 146 -3.12 4.81 -7.81
N CYS A 147 -4.13 5.48 -7.27
CA CYS A 147 -5.43 4.87 -7.00
C CYS A 147 -6.13 4.42 -8.29
N VAL A 148 -6.03 5.22 -9.36
CA VAL A 148 -6.57 4.85 -10.68
C VAL A 148 -5.87 3.58 -11.18
N MET A 149 -4.56 3.49 -11.02
CA MET A 149 -3.80 2.30 -11.43
C MET A 149 -4.30 1.05 -10.70
N LEU A 150 -4.54 1.13 -9.39
CA LEU A 150 -5.07 0.00 -8.61
C LEU A 150 -6.48 -0.37 -9.08
N ASP A 151 -7.35 0.61 -9.32
CA ASP A 151 -8.71 0.38 -9.78
C ASP A 151 -8.71 -0.29 -11.17
N GLU A 152 -7.81 0.13 -12.07
CA GLU A 152 -7.66 -0.50 -13.38
C GLU A 152 -7.23 -1.97 -13.24
N LYS A 153 -6.35 -2.26 -12.30
CA LYS A 153 -5.90 -3.63 -12.05
C LYS A 153 -7.04 -4.52 -11.56
N LEU A 154 -7.98 -3.96 -10.79
CA LEU A 154 -9.15 -4.71 -10.31
C LEU A 154 -10.08 -5.13 -11.46
N LYS A 155 -10.08 -4.39 -12.55
CA LYS A 155 -10.94 -4.64 -13.71
C LYS A 155 -10.36 -5.65 -14.70
N SER A 156 -9.07 -5.93 -14.60
CA SER A 156 -8.37 -6.79 -15.57
C SER A 156 -8.43 -8.28 -15.29
#